data_ef3a5102a6803082bb78aaa5099d0d7a
#
_entry.id   ef3a5102a6803082bb78aaa5099d0d7a
#
_cell.length_a   1.000
_cell.length_b   1.000
_cell.length_c   1.000
_cell.angle_alpha   90.00
_cell.angle_beta   90.00
_cell.angle_gamma   90.00
#
_symmetry.space_group_name_H-M   'P 1'
#
loop_
_entity.id
_entity.type
_entity.pdbx_description
1 polymer ?
#
loop_
_entity_poly.entity_id
_entity_poly.type
_entity_poly.pdbx_seq_one_letter_code
_entity_poly.pdbx_strand_id
1 'polypeptide(L)'
;MNPVEASASSAEKILLAATDLFAANHFNGVSIKEIAKKSGVNSALISYYFGGKKNLYQEVLNEQSNLFLNLIARVSSKDIAPLAKLREYITAISEVQKLHPHRIHLIYRELLTPTFMCDSFIKNR
;
A
#
# COMPACT_ATOMS: atom_id res chain seq x y z
N MET A 1 2.29 -22.96 -15.18
CA MET A 1 2.56 -21.64 -14.58
C MET A 1 3.07 -20.69 -15.66
N ASN A 2 2.51 -19.50 -15.72
CA ASN A 2 2.94 -18.47 -16.66
C ASN A 2 4.34 -17.99 -16.27
N PRO A 3 5.30 -17.84 -17.20
CA PRO A 3 6.62 -17.31 -16.89
C PRO A 3 6.61 -15.96 -16.19
N VAL A 4 5.62 -15.09 -16.48
CA VAL A 4 5.47 -13.80 -15.80
C VAL A 4 5.12 -13.98 -14.33
N GLU A 5 4.24 -14.93 -14.01
CA GLU A 5 3.90 -15.27 -12.63
C GLU A 5 5.09 -15.92 -11.91
N ALA A 6 5.82 -16.77 -12.61
CA ALA A 6 7.01 -17.42 -12.05
C ALA A 6 8.12 -16.41 -11.75
N SER A 7 8.15 -15.24 -12.43
CA SER A 7 9.16 -14.21 -12.24
C SER A 7 8.85 -13.25 -11.10
N ALA A 8 7.65 -13.32 -10.48
CA ALA A 8 7.31 -12.49 -9.34
C ALA A 8 8.28 -12.73 -8.19
N SER A 9 8.97 -11.69 -7.75
CA SER A 9 9.98 -11.81 -6.70
C SER A 9 9.35 -12.12 -5.35
N SER A 10 10.16 -12.69 -4.45
CA SER A 10 9.72 -12.92 -3.08
C SER A 10 9.35 -11.60 -2.37
N ALA A 11 10.09 -10.55 -2.63
CA ALA A 11 9.80 -9.23 -2.07
C ALA A 11 8.43 -8.70 -2.52
N GLU A 12 8.09 -8.87 -3.80
CA GLU A 12 6.78 -8.47 -4.33
C GLU A 12 5.64 -9.26 -3.70
N LYS A 13 5.82 -10.55 -3.54
CA LYS A 13 4.83 -11.42 -2.89
C LYS A 13 4.60 -11.03 -1.43
N ILE A 14 5.67 -10.75 -0.71
CA ILE A 14 5.61 -10.29 0.68
C ILE A 14 4.85 -8.97 0.76
N LEU A 15 5.22 -8.01 -0.08
CA LEU A 15 4.62 -6.67 -0.05
C LEU A 15 3.12 -6.72 -0.37
N LEU A 16 2.73 -7.52 -1.35
CA LEU A 16 1.32 -7.69 -1.71
C LEU A 16 0.51 -8.29 -0.56
N ALA A 17 1.01 -9.36 0.04
CA ALA A 17 0.36 -10.02 1.17
C ALA A 17 0.26 -9.07 2.38
N ALA A 18 1.34 -8.34 2.67
CA ALA A 18 1.38 -7.38 3.76
C ALA A 18 0.39 -6.25 3.55
N THR A 19 0.29 -5.72 2.34
CA THR A 19 -0.66 -4.66 1.99
C THR A 19 -2.09 -5.09 2.30
N ASP A 20 -2.48 -6.27 1.89
CA ASP A 20 -3.84 -6.77 2.12
C ASP A 20 -4.11 -6.99 3.62
N LEU A 21 -3.15 -7.55 4.34
CA LEU A 21 -3.32 -7.81 5.78
C LEU A 21 -3.36 -6.52 6.59
N PHE A 22 -2.46 -5.59 6.32
CA PHE A 22 -2.44 -4.30 7.03
C PHE A 22 -3.64 -3.42 6.65
N ALA A 23 -4.16 -3.54 5.45
CA ALA A 23 -5.37 -2.81 5.04
C ALA A 23 -6.61 -3.31 5.77
N ALA A 24 -6.69 -4.60 6.02
CA ALA A 24 -7.84 -5.23 6.68
C ALA A 24 -7.75 -5.21 8.21
N ASN A 25 -6.56 -5.02 8.79
CA ASN A 25 -6.32 -5.12 10.23
C ASN A 25 -5.43 -3.98 10.71
N HIS A 26 -5.44 -3.71 12.01
CA HIS A 26 -4.49 -2.78 12.61
C HIS A 26 -3.08 -3.36 12.61
N PHE A 27 -2.08 -2.50 12.67
CA PHE A 27 -0.67 -2.90 12.70
C PHE A 27 -0.39 -3.98 13.75
N ASN A 28 -0.88 -3.80 14.97
CA ASN A 28 -0.66 -4.75 16.05
C ASN A 28 -1.41 -6.08 15.87
N GLY A 29 -2.42 -6.10 15.01
CA GLY A 29 -3.20 -7.29 14.72
C GLY A 29 -2.65 -8.18 13.63
N VAL A 30 -1.52 -7.81 13.03
CA VAL A 30 -0.88 -8.57 11.95
C VAL A 30 0.46 -9.09 12.44
N SER A 31 0.75 -10.37 12.17
CA SER A 31 2.03 -10.98 12.51
C SER A 31 2.85 -11.30 11.27
N ILE A 32 4.17 -11.37 11.43
CA ILE A 32 5.08 -11.83 10.36
C ILE A 32 4.70 -13.25 9.91
N LYS A 33 4.27 -14.08 10.83
CA LYS A 33 3.84 -15.46 10.54
C LYS A 33 2.65 -15.48 9.59
N GLU A 34 1.68 -14.60 9.81
CA GLU A 34 0.52 -14.48 8.92
C GLU A 34 0.92 -13.99 7.53
N ILE A 35 1.84 -13.03 7.46
CA ILE A 35 2.35 -12.52 6.19
C ILE A 35 3.09 -13.64 5.44
N ALA A 36 3.92 -14.41 6.13
CA ALA A 36 4.62 -15.55 5.56
C ALA A 36 3.63 -16.57 4.99
N LYS A 37 2.60 -16.91 5.75
CA LYS A 37 1.56 -17.85 5.32
C LYS A 37 0.82 -17.36 4.08
N LYS A 38 0.40 -16.10 4.07
CA LYS A 38 -0.36 -15.53 2.97
C LYS A 38 0.49 -15.37 1.71
N SER A 39 1.75 -14.94 1.86
CA SER A 39 2.66 -14.73 0.73
C SER A 39 3.24 -16.02 0.17
N GLY A 40 3.25 -17.10 0.95
CA GLY A 40 3.95 -18.32 0.60
C GLY A 40 5.46 -18.20 0.70
N VAL A 41 5.97 -17.18 1.38
CA VAL A 41 7.40 -16.89 1.52
C VAL A 41 7.80 -17.11 2.98
N ASN A 42 8.97 -17.70 3.18
CA ASN A 42 9.52 -17.98 4.51
C ASN A 42 9.72 -16.68 5.30
N SER A 43 9.39 -16.72 6.60
CA SER A 43 9.53 -15.55 7.48
C SER A 43 10.98 -15.02 7.56
N ALA A 44 11.97 -15.88 7.40
CA ALA A 44 13.39 -15.46 7.35
C ALA A 44 13.66 -14.54 6.15
N LEU A 45 13.01 -14.80 5.01
CA LEU A 45 13.12 -13.94 3.83
C LEU A 45 12.44 -12.58 4.05
N ILE A 46 11.34 -12.55 4.81
CA ILE A 46 10.68 -11.29 5.17
C ILE A 46 11.66 -10.41 5.95
N SER A 47 12.34 -10.97 6.94
CA SER A 47 13.37 -10.25 7.71
C SER A 47 14.54 -9.82 6.84
N TYR A 48 14.94 -10.66 5.91
CA TYR A 48 16.04 -10.37 4.99
C TYR A 48 15.72 -9.17 4.09
N TYR A 49 14.53 -9.16 3.47
CA TYR A 49 14.17 -8.10 2.53
C TYR A 49 13.75 -6.80 3.20
N PHE A 50 13.09 -6.86 4.33
CA PHE A 50 12.44 -5.68 4.93
C PHE A 50 12.97 -5.33 6.32
N GLY A 51 13.68 -6.23 6.98
CA GLY A 51 14.25 -5.98 8.30
C GLY A 51 13.27 -6.10 9.46
N GLY A 52 12.00 -6.40 9.17
CA GLY A 52 10.99 -6.61 10.21
C GLY A 52 9.64 -6.01 9.86
N LYS A 53 8.69 -6.21 10.75
CA LYS A 53 7.29 -5.83 10.57
C LYS A 53 7.10 -4.32 10.40
N LYS A 54 7.80 -3.53 11.23
CA LYS A 54 7.71 -2.07 11.19
C LYS A 54 8.18 -1.51 9.86
N ASN A 55 9.35 -1.95 9.39
CA ASN A 55 9.89 -1.51 8.12
C ASN A 55 9.00 -1.95 6.95
N LEU A 56 8.46 -3.16 7.04
CA LEU A 56 7.52 -3.67 6.04
C LEU A 56 6.26 -2.81 5.98
N TYR A 57 5.72 -2.43 7.12
CA TYR A 57 4.56 -1.54 7.20
C TYR A 57 4.86 -0.17 6.57
N GLN A 58 6.04 0.40 6.83
CA GLN A 58 6.47 1.64 6.21
C GLN A 58 6.56 1.52 4.68
N GLU A 59 7.06 0.40 4.17
CA GLU A 59 7.10 0.15 2.74
C GLU A 59 5.71 0.07 2.13
N VAL A 60 4.77 -0.59 2.83
CA VAL A 60 3.37 -0.65 2.41
C VAL A 60 2.77 0.77 2.33
N LEU A 61 2.98 1.58 3.35
CA LEU A 61 2.48 2.96 3.36
C LEU A 61 3.10 3.78 2.23
N ASN A 62 4.40 3.66 2.01
CA ASN A 62 5.10 4.37 0.94
C ASN A 62 4.55 4.00 -0.43
N GLU A 63 4.36 2.72 -0.68
CA GLU A 63 3.83 2.25 -1.96
C GLU A 63 2.42 2.76 -2.20
N GLN A 64 1.53 2.63 -1.22
CA GLN A 64 0.16 3.08 -1.36
C GLN A 64 0.06 4.60 -1.54
N SER A 65 0.86 5.36 -0.80
CA SER A 65 0.87 6.81 -0.95
C SER A 65 1.45 7.27 -2.28
N ASN A 66 2.46 6.58 -2.79
CA ASN A 66 3.03 6.90 -4.10
C ASN A 66 2.01 6.67 -5.23
N LEU A 67 1.24 5.60 -5.15
CA LEU A 67 0.15 5.37 -6.10
C LEU A 67 -0.87 6.51 -6.08
N PHE A 68 -1.24 6.96 -4.90
CA PHE A 68 -2.19 8.06 -4.72
C PHE A 68 -1.63 9.38 -5.24
N LEU A 69 -0.37 9.71 -4.88
CA LEU A 69 0.29 10.93 -5.33
C LEU A 69 0.51 10.95 -6.84
N ASN A 70 0.82 9.80 -7.43
CA ASN A 70 0.95 9.69 -8.88
C ASN A 70 -0.39 9.95 -9.58
N LEU A 71 -1.48 9.49 -9.02
CA LEU A 71 -2.82 9.78 -9.52
C LEU A 71 -3.11 11.27 -9.47
N ILE A 72 -2.83 11.92 -8.35
CA ILE A 72 -3.02 13.36 -8.19
C ILE A 72 -2.18 14.13 -9.22
N ALA A 73 -0.91 13.80 -9.37
CA ALA A 73 -0.02 14.45 -10.32
C ALA A 73 -0.51 14.29 -11.76
N ARG A 74 -0.95 13.09 -12.13
CA ARG A 74 -1.45 12.81 -13.47
C ARG A 74 -2.68 13.64 -13.81
N VAL A 75 -3.65 13.70 -12.89
CA VAL A 75 -4.88 14.47 -13.11
C VAL A 75 -4.60 15.96 -13.07
N SER A 76 -3.75 16.43 -12.13
CA SER A 76 -3.41 17.84 -12.00
C SER A 76 -2.72 18.41 -13.24
N SER A 77 -1.96 17.58 -13.95
CA SER A 77 -1.24 18.00 -15.15
C SER A 77 -2.12 18.14 -16.40
N LYS A 78 -3.35 17.65 -16.35
CA LYS A 78 -4.27 17.72 -17.48
C LYS A 78 -4.80 19.15 -17.68
N ASP A 79 -4.91 19.55 -18.94
CA ASP A 79 -5.49 20.85 -19.30
C ASP A 79 -7.00 20.74 -19.41
N ILE A 80 -7.64 20.59 -18.26
CA ILE A 80 -9.10 20.49 -18.14
C ILE A 80 -9.57 21.36 -16.99
N ALA A 81 -10.87 21.70 -16.99
CA ALA A 81 -11.46 22.53 -15.94
C ALA A 81 -11.30 21.89 -14.57
N PRO A 82 -11.16 22.70 -13.49
CA PRO A 82 -11.02 22.16 -12.13
C PRO A 82 -12.10 21.16 -11.72
N LEU A 83 -13.34 21.42 -12.11
CA LEU A 83 -14.45 20.51 -11.78
C LEU A 83 -14.30 19.17 -12.50
N ALA A 84 -13.78 19.18 -13.74
CA ALA A 84 -13.49 17.95 -14.48
C ALA A 84 -12.35 17.16 -13.82
N LYS A 85 -11.33 17.85 -13.28
CA LYS A 85 -10.25 17.21 -12.52
C LYS A 85 -10.80 16.52 -11.28
N LEU A 86 -11.66 17.19 -10.53
CA LEU A 86 -12.30 16.61 -9.35
C LEU A 86 -13.08 15.36 -9.70
N ARG A 87 -13.82 15.40 -10.81
CA ARG A 87 -14.58 14.24 -11.29
C ARG A 87 -13.67 13.06 -11.62
N GLU A 88 -12.53 13.32 -12.26
CA GLU A 88 -11.55 12.26 -12.55
C GLU A 88 -10.93 11.65 -11.30
N TYR A 89 -10.64 12.47 -10.27
CA TYR A 89 -10.16 11.96 -8.98
C TYR A 89 -11.18 11.02 -8.35
N ILE A 90 -12.42 11.43 -8.28
CA ILE A 90 -13.49 10.65 -7.67
C ILE A 90 -13.69 9.33 -8.41
N THR A 91 -13.70 9.38 -9.74
CA THR A 91 -13.85 8.18 -10.56
C THR A 91 -12.72 7.19 -10.33
N ALA A 92 -11.47 7.67 -10.35
CA ALA A 92 -10.30 6.82 -10.15
C ALA A 92 -10.27 6.20 -8.74
N ILE A 93 -10.58 6.99 -7.72
CA ILE A 93 -10.64 6.50 -6.34
C ILE A 93 -11.75 5.46 -6.19
N SER A 94 -12.91 5.69 -6.81
CA SER A 94 -14.02 4.75 -6.77
C SER A 94 -13.67 3.40 -7.41
N GLU A 95 -12.92 3.42 -8.50
CA GLU A 95 -12.46 2.19 -9.15
C GLU A 95 -11.48 1.41 -8.30
N VAL A 96 -10.52 2.10 -7.67
CA VAL A 96 -9.58 1.46 -6.72
C VAL A 96 -10.35 0.84 -5.56
N GLN A 97 -11.36 1.54 -5.04
CA GLN A 97 -12.16 1.04 -3.93
C GLN A 97 -12.96 -0.20 -4.30
N LYS A 98 -13.44 -0.30 -5.53
CA LYS A 98 -14.14 -1.49 -6.01
C LYS A 98 -13.23 -2.71 -6.10
N LEU A 99 -12.00 -2.51 -6.59
CA LEU A 99 -11.03 -3.58 -6.75
C LEU A 99 -10.38 -3.98 -5.43
N HIS A 100 -10.11 -3.01 -4.56
CA HIS A 100 -9.41 -3.21 -3.30
C HIS A 100 -10.08 -2.41 -2.19
N PRO A 101 -11.25 -2.88 -1.69
CA PRO A 101 -12.06 -2.07 -0.77
C PRO A 101 -11.38 -1.69 0.54
N HIS A 102 -10.34 -2.42 0.95
CA HIS A 102 -9.67 -2.15 2.21
C HIS A 102 -8.42 -1.26 2.07
N ARG A 103 -7.85 -1.15 0.88
CA ARG A 103 -6.57 -0.45 0.69
C ARG A 103 -6.66 1.04 0.92
N ILE A 104 -7.75 1.67 0.50
CA ILE A 104 -7.92 3.10 0.71
C ILE A 104 -8.03 3.44 2.20
N HIS A 105 -8.58 2.55 3.01
CA HIS A 105 -8.70 2.73 4.44
C HIS A 105 -7.34 2.78 5.14
N LEU A 106 -6.33 2.15 4.56
CA LEU A 106 -4.98 2.14 5.12
C LEU A 106 -4.42 3.57 5.24
N ILE A 107 -4.52 4.34 4.18
CA ILE A 107 -4.04 5.73 4.16
C ILE A 107 -4.92 6.62 5.04
N TYR A 108 -6.23 6.52 4.94
CA TYR A 108 -7.14 7.30 5.78
C TYR A 108 -6.92 7.02 7.26
N ARG A 109 -6.73 5.76 7.62
CA ARG A 109 -6.47 5.38 9.02
C ARG A 109 -5.20 6.04 9.56
N GLU A 110 -4.13 6.06 8.77
CA GLU A 110 -2.88 6.69 9.16
C GLU A 110 -3.00 8.21 9.25
N LEU A 111 -3.79 8.83 8.39
CA LEU A 111 -4.03 10.28 8.43
C LEU A 111 -4.87 10.69 9.65
N LEU A 112 -5.88 9.88 9.99
CA LEU A 112 -6.79 10.19 11.10
C LEU A 112 -6.24 9.77 12.46
N THR A 113 -5.49 8.68 12.50
CA THR A 113 -4.92 8.13 13.71
C THR A 113 -3.46 7.78 13.45
N PRO A 114 -2.57 8.78 13.38
CA PRO A 114 -1.17 8.55 13.02
C PRO A 114 -0.46 7.63 14.02
N THR A 115 0.27 6.67 13.50
CA THR A 115 1.24 5.91 14.29
C THR A 115 2.58 6.66 14.25
N PHE A 116 3.52 6.27 15.11
CA PHE A 116 4.87 6.85 15.07
C PHE A 116 5.57 6.62 13.72
N MET A 117 5.12 5.66 12.94
CA MET A 117 5.65 5.36 11.61
C MET A 117 5.19 6.39 10.57
N CYS A 118 4.05 7.01 10.80
CA CYS A 118 3.51 8.03 9.92
C CYS A 118 4.30 9.33 9.98
N ASP A 119 4.96 9.62 11.09
CA ASP A 119 5.72 10.85 11.28
C ASP A 119 6.82 11.02 10.24
N SER A 120 7.60 9.98 9.97
CA SER A 120 8.66 10.03 8.97
C SER A 120 8.09 10.21 7.56
N PHE A 121 6.94 9.64 7.31
CA PHE A 121 6.23 9.74 6.05
C PHE A 121 5.72 11.17 5.79
N ILE A 122 5.08 11.78 6.79
CA ILE A 122 4.54 13.14 6.68
C ILE A 122 5.67 14.16 6.56
N LYS A 123 6.74 14.01 7.34
CA LYS A 123 7.87 14.95 7.34
C LYS A 123 8.64 14.97 6.03
N ASN A 124 8.63 13.87 5.28
CA ASN A 124 9.33 13.76 4.00
C ASN A 124 8.49 14.23 2.80
N ARG A 125 7.30 14.72 3.06
CA ARG A 125 6.36 15.23 2.05
C ARG A 125 6.09 16.70 2.28
#